data_c6b2155905b570826949fee807f0983e
#
_entry.id   c6b2155905b570826949fee807f0983e
#
_cell.length_a   1.000
_cell.length_b   1.000
_cell.length_c   1.000
_cell.angle_alpha   90.00
_cell.angle_beta   90.00
_cell.angle_gamma   90.00
#
_symmetry.space_group_name_H-M   'P 1'
#
loop_
_entity.id
_entity.type
_entity.pdbx_description
1 polymer ?
#
loop_
_entity_poly.entity_id
_entity_poly.type
_entity_poly.pdbx_seq_one_letter_code
_entity_poly.pdbx_strand_id
1 'polypeptide(L)'
;MRAAYASSINPDNPLAGLTVGDIDPHTPEEWATVHVRASALNHHDLWSLRGVGLGADRLPMVLGCDAAGVDEDGNEVVVHAVIGGSDGAAAEGVDETMDPGRTLLSEKYPGTLAERVRVPRHNLVPKPPELTFEEAACLPTAWLTAYRMLRVRGRLPDGGSVLVQGAGGGVATAAVVLGVAMGARVYATSRDPGKRERIAALGATAFEPGARLPERVDVVIEMVGAPTFDHSLKCAKQGGRIVVSGATAGYQAAVDLRRVYFLQLEILGSTMGTREELAALLSLCVSHGVRPVVDTVFGFSEVERAFARLESGDVFGKLVLDHSR
;
A
#
# COMPACT_ATOMS: atom_id res chain seq x y z
N MET A 1 14.52 -13.92 17.61
CA MET A 1 14.64 -12.51 17.18
C MET A 1 13.42 -11.73 17.66
N ARG A 2 13.60 -10.46 17.97
CA ARG A 2 12.47 -9.61 18.40
C ARG A 2 11.57 -9.27 17.20
N ALA A 3 10.25 -9.39 17.40
CA ALA A 3 9.27 -9.13 16.35
C ALA A 3 7.91 -8.68 16.94
N ALA A 4 7.08 -8.07 16.08
CA ALA A 4 5.66 -7.85 16.33
C ALA A 4 4.87 -8.88 15.49
N TYR A 5 4.06 -9.70 16.17
CA TYR A 5 3.38 -10.83 15.55
C TYR A 5 1.94 -11.00 16.03
N ALA A 6 1.12 -11.60 15.19
CA ALA A 6 -0.20 -12.06 15.57
C ALA A 6 -0.05 -13.36 16.37
N SER A 7 -0.44 -13.34 17.64
CA SER A 7 -0.53 -14.52 18.50
C SER A 7 -1.94 -15.12 18.55
N SER A 8 -2.94 -14.30 18.23
CA SER A 8 -4.34 -14.70 18.08
C SER A 8 -5.05 -13.80 17.07
N ILE A 9 -6.20 -14.25 16.58
CA ILE A 9 -7.09 -13.48 15.71
C ILE A 9 -8.26 -12.96 16.55
N ASN A 10 -8.54 -11.66 16.42
CA ASN A 10 -9.69 -11.06 17.08
C ASN A 10 -10.36 -10.03 16.15
N PRO A 11 -11.49 -10.40 15.50
CA PRO A 11 -12.17 -9.50 14.56
C PRO A 11 -12.66 -8.19 15.16
N ASP A 12 -13.09 -8.21 16.43
CA ASP A 12 -13.69 -7.05 17.09
C ASP A 12 -12.66 -6.16 17.80
N ASN A 13 -11.55 -6.75 18.28
CA ASN A 13 -10.47 -6.05 18.95
C ASN A 13 -9.11 -6.56 18.44
N PRO A 14 -8.68 -6.14 17.22
CA PRO A 14 -7.51 -6.71 16.57
C PRO A 14 -6.22 -6.55 17.39
N LEU A 15 -6.07 -5.46 18.12
CA LEU A 15 -4.85 -5.21 18.92
C LEU A 15 -4.70 -6.19 20.10
N ALA A 16 -5.76 -6.84 20.53
CA ALA A 16 -5.67 -7.91 21.53
C ALA A 16 -4.91 -9.15 21.01
N GLY A 17 -4.79 -9.30 19.69
CA GLY A 17 -4.03 -10.37 19.05
C GLY A 17 -2.56 -10.02 18.78
N LEU A 18 -2.18 -8.75 18.95
CA LEU A 18 -0.81 -8.28 18.74
C LEU A 18 0.08 -8.65 19.91
N THR A 19 1.24 -9.21 19.64
CA THR A 19 2.28 -9.50 20.63
C THR A 19 3.61 -8.97 20.13
N VAL A 20 4.39 -8.38 21.05
CA VAL A 20 5.76 -7.94 20.79
C VAL A 20 6.69 -8.76 21.68
N GLY A 21 7.62 -9.49 21.09
CA GLY A 21 8.50 -10.39 21.84
C GLY A 21 9.43 -11.19 20.94
N ASP A 22 10.16 -12.10 21.56
CA ASP A 22 11.06 -12.99 20.85
C ASP A 22 10.29 -14.15 20.20
N ILE A 23 10.59 -14.39 18.93
CA ILE A 23 10.03 -15.46 18.13
C ILE A 23 11.11 -16.05 17.22
N ASP A 24 10.99 -17.34 16.91
CA ASP A 24 11.82 -18.02 15.92
C ASP A 24 10.94 -18.52 14.76
N PRO A 25 10.66 -17.65 13.77
CA PRO A 25 9.77 -17.98 12.67
C PRO A 25 10.49 -18.88 11.67
N HIS A 26 9.76 -19.91 11.20
CA HIS A 26 10.29 -20.79 10.15
C HIS A 26 10.18 -20.13 8.77
N THR A 27 11.32 -20.12 8.06
CA THR A 27 11.44 -19.68 6.65
C THR A 27 12.41 -20.59 5.92
N PRO A 28 12.30 -20.76 4.58
CA PRO A 28 13.28 -21.52 3.81
C PRO A 28 14.71 -20.99 4.03
N GLU A 29 15.66 -21.92 4.22
CA GLU A 29 17.05 -21.56 4.56
C GLU A 29 17.78 -20.88 3.40
N GLU A 30 17.41 -21.22 2.16
CA GLU A 30 17.97 -20.67 0.92
C GLU A 30 17.54 -19.24 0.62
N TRP A 31 16.58 -18.70 1.36
CA TRP A 31 16.12 -17.33 1.17
C TRP A 31 17.11 -16.31 1.73
N ALA A 32 17.23 -15.18 1.02
CA ALA A 32 18.06 -14.06 1.45
C ALA A 32 17.57 -13.46 2.77
N THR A 33 18.51 -13.12 3.64
CA THR A 33 18.23 -12.46 4.92
C THR A 33 18.44 -10.96 4.78
N VAL A 34 17.45 -10.18 5.20
CA VAL A 34 17.55 -8.71 5.29
C VAL A 34 17.49 -8.30 6.76
N HIS A 35 18.49 -7.57 7.22
CA HIS A 35 18.48 -6.86 8.49
C HIS A 35 17.64 -5.59 8.32
N VAL A 36 16.46 -5.56 8.91
CA VAL A 36 15.49 -4.47 8.75
C VAL A 36 16.01 -3.21 9.43
N ARG A 37 16.04 -2.10 8.71
CA ARG A 37 16.36 -0.77 9.23
C ARG A 37 15.11 0.06 9.47
N ALA A 38 14.15 -0.03 8.57
CA ALA A 38 12.85 0.57 8.72
C ALA A 38 11.76 -0.33 8.12
N SER A 39 10.59 -0.30 8.72
CA SER A 39 9.37 -0.92 8.22
C SER A 39 8.22 0.08 8.29
N ALA A 40 7.13 -0.17 7.55
CA ALA A 40 5.99 0.74 7.56
C ALA A 40 4.67 -0.02 7.68
N LEU A 41 3.76 0.51 8.51
CA LEU A 41 2.46 -0.12 8.75
C LEU A 41 1.50 0.08 7.58
N ASN A 42 0.65 -0.91 7.38
CA ASN A 42 -0.44 -0.94 6.43
C ASN A 42 -1.75 -1.40 7.09
N HIS A 43 -2.88 -1.06 6.51
CA HIS A 43 -4.17 -1.60 6.96
C HIS A 43 -4.23 -3.13 6.86
N HIS A 44 -3.40 -3.73 6.00
CA HIS A 44 -3.20 -5.18 5.90
C HIS A 44 -2.83 -5.80 7.26
N ASP A 45 -1.99 -5.14 8.05
CA ASP A 45 -1.55 -5.62 9.35
C ASP A 45 -2.72 -5.72 10.35
N LEU A 46 -3.63 -4.74 10.32
CA LEU A 46 -4.88 -4.78 11.10
C LEU A 46 -5.86 -5.85 10.57
N TRP A 47 -5.94 -6.03 9.24
CA TRP A 47 -6.78 -7.06 8.64
C TRP A 47 -6.27 -8.46 9.00
N SER A 48 -4.96 -8.69 9.02
CA SER A 48 -4.35 -9.95 9.47
C SER A 48 -4.71 -10.26 10.92
N LEU A 49 -4.67 -9.29 11.82
CA LEU A 49 -5.11 -9.43 13.21
C LEU A 49 -6.63 -9.71 13.35
N ARG A 50 -7.43 -9.33 12.34
CA ARG A 50 -8.87 -9.65 12.26
C ARG A 50 -9.15 -11.00 11.58
N GLY A 51 -8.12 -11.69 11.08
CA GLY A 51 -8.26 -12.98 10.38
C GLY A 51 -8.58 -12.86 8.90
N VAL A 52 -8.36 -11.69 8.30
CA VAL A 52 -8.47 -11.50 6.85
C VAL A 52 -7.08 -11.68 6.22
N GLY A 53 -6.94 -12.65 5.32
CA GLY A 53 -5.66 -13.04 4.71
C GLY A 53 -4.82 -13.99 5.60
N LEU A 54 -4.96 -13.93 6.90
CA LEU A 54 -4.25 -14.79 7.87
C LEU A 54 -5.23 -15.76 8.59
N GLY A 55 -5.02 -17.05 8.40
CA GLY A 55 -5.77 -18.10 9.08
C GLY A 55 -5.19 -18.42 10.47
N ALA A 56 -6.03 -18.89 11.40
CA ALA A 56 -5.61 -19.26 12.73
C ALA A 56 -4.62 -20.46 12.76
N ASP A 57 -4.62 -21.27 11.71
CA ASP A 57 -3.71 -22.39 11.49
C ASP A 57 -2.26 -21.96 11.21
N ARG A 58 -2.02 -20.67 10.96
CA ARG A 58 -0.70 -20.08 10.67
C ARG A 58 -0.14 -19.23 11.80
N LEU A 59 -0.80 -19.21 12.94
CA LEU A 59 -0.32 -18.48 14.12
C LEU A 59 0.74 -19.30 14.88
N PRO A 60 1.73 -18.64 15.52
CA PRO A 60 1.97 -17.18 15.50
C PRO A 60 2.59 -16.72 14.19
N MET A 61 2.21 -15.53 13.69
CA MET A 61 2.67 -14.97 12.43
C MET A 61 3.27 -13.58 12.62
N VAL A 62 4.52 -13.39 12.22
CA VAL A 62 5.16 -12.06 12.17
C VAL A 62 4.42 -11.19 11.17
N LEU A 63 4.02 -9.99 11.59
CA LEU A 63 3.27 -9.04 10.77
C LEU A 63 4.20 -8.20 9.87
N GLY A 64 3.58 -7.44 8.96
CA GLY A 64 4.25 -6.47 8.10
C GLY A 64 4.53 -6.94 6.69
N CYS A 65 4.35 -6.01 5.74
CA CYS A 65 4.64 -6.20 4.31
C CYS A 65 5.70 -5.23 3.79
N ASP A 66 6.02 -4.18 4.54
CA ASP A 66 6.89 -3.10 4.11
C ASP A 66 8.20 -3.11 4.89
N ALA A 67 9.34 -3.17 4.20
CA ALA A 67 10.65 -2.96 4.81
C ALA A 67 11.69 -2.44 3.83
N ALA A 68 12.67 -1.73 4.38
CA ALA A 68 13.97 -1.47 3.79
C ALA A 68 15.07 -1.79 4.81
N GLY A 69 16.19 -2.28 4.33
CA GLY A 69 17.27 -2.75 5.20
C GLY A 69 18.53 -3.09 4.44
N VAL A 70 19.38 -3.92 5.06
CA VAL A 70 20.65 -4.36 4.50
C VAL A 70 20.64 -5.88 4.40
N ASP A 71 20.95 -6.42 3.22
CA ASP A 71 21.04 -7.86 3.03
C ASP A 71 22.33 -8.45 3.62
N GLU A 72 22.47 -9.78 3.56
CA GLU A 72 23.64 -10.49 4.07
C GLU A 72 24.95 -10.15 3.34
N ASP A 73 24.87 -9.60 2.12
CA ASP A 73 26.01 -9.18 1.30
C ASP A 73 26.38 -7.69 1.56
N GLY A 74 25.64 -6.99 2.41
CA GLY A 74 25.87 -5.58 2.75
C GLY A 74 25.19 -4.58 1.81
N ASN A 75 24.32 -5.01 0.90
CA ASN A 75 23.60 -4.13 -0.01
C ASN A 75 22.37 -3.52 0.67
N GLU A 76 22.12 -2.25 0.42
CA GLU A 76 20.87 -1.58 0.82
C GLU A 76 19.73 -1.98 -0.12
N VAL A 77 18.65 -2.52 0.44
CA VAL A 77 17.55 -3.10 -0.31
C VAL A 77 16.17 -2.66 0.21
N VAL A 78 15.20 -2.71 -0.68
CA VAL A 78 13.75 -2.63 -0.39
C VAL A 78 13.15 -4.00 -0.62
N VAL A 79 12.32 -4.46 0.31
CA VAL A 79 11.69 -5.79 0.24
C VAL A 79 10.38 -5.69 -0.53
N HIS A 80 10.26 -6.43 -1.64
CA HIS A 80 8.99 -6.62 -2.34
C HIS A 80 8.15 -7.68 -1.63
N ALA A 81 6.92 -7.34 -1.26
CA ALA A 81 6.10 -8.15 -0.36
C ALA A 81 5.35 -9.30 -1.05
N VAL A 82 5.18 -9.27 -2.38
CA VAL A 82 4.48 -10.33 -3.12
C VAL A 82 5.46 -11.44 -3.41
N ILE A 83 5.15 -12.64 -2.92
CA ILE A 83 5.92 -13.85 -3.21
C ILE A 83 5.09 -14.68 -4.17
N GLY A 84 5.59 -14.87 -5.40
CA GLY A 84 4.94 -15.67 -6.44
C GLY A 84 5.21 -17.17 -6.29
N GLY A 85 4.38 -17.98 -6.93
CA GLY A 85 4.55 -19.36 -7.30
C GLY A 85 5.00 -20.38 -6.28
N SER A 86 5.24 -21.58 -6.78
CA SER A 86 5.53 -22.76 -5.98
C SER A 86 6.87 -22.71 -5.24
N ASP A 87 7.81 -21.84 -5.62
CA ASP A 87 9.15 -21.77 -5.03
C ASP A 87 9.69 -20.34 -4.88
N GLY A 88 8.81 -19.34 -4.90
CA GLY A 88 9.22 -17.93 -4.77
C GLY A 88 9.95 -17.37 -6.01
N ALA A 89 10.05 -18.15 -7.06
CA ALA A 89 10.63 -17.74 -8.33
C ALA A 89 9.53 -17.25 -9.26
N ALA A 90 9.29 -15.93 -9.27
CA ALA A 90 8.57 -15.35 -10.40
C ALA A 90 9.46 -15.50 -11.63
N ALA A 91 8.94 -16.10 -12.72
CA ALA A 91 9.65 -16.07 -13.99
C ALA A 91 9.75 -14.61 -14.46
N GLU A 92 10.88 -14.24 -15.05
CA GLU A 92 11.12 -12.88 -15.54
C GLU A 92 9.99 -12.46 -16.51
N GLY A 93 9.40 -11.28 -16.29
CA GLY A 93 8.30 -10.76 -17.11
C GLY A 93 6.90 -11.29 -16.79
N VAL A 94 6.73 -12.10 -15.74
CA VAL A 94 5.42 -12.57 -15.27
C VAL A 94 4.87 -11.60 -14.21
N ASP A 95 3.61 -11.21 -14.36
CA ASP A 95 2.89 -10.45 -13.33
C ASP A 95 2.57 -11.37 -12.14
N GLU A 96 3.44 -11.36 -11.12
CA GLU A 96 3.29 -12.18 -9.92
C GLU A 96 2.01 -11.86 -9.14
N THR A 97 1.43 -10.69 -9.33
CA THR A 97 0.13 -10.36 -8.71
C THR A 97 -1.02 -11.16 -9.30
N MET A 98 -0.83 -11.76 -10.48
CA MET A 98 -1.82 -12.61 -11.16
C MET A 98 -1.55 -14.10 -10.96
N ASP A 99 -0.46 -14.48 -10.30
CA ASP A 99 -0.15 -15.87 -9.98
C ASP A 99 -1.17 -16.43 -8.97
N PRO A 100 -1.86 -17.55 -9.29
CA PRO A 100 -2.80 -18.17 -8.35
C PRO A 100 -2.15 -18.66 -7.05
N GLY A 101 -0.85 -18.98 -7.09
CA GLY A 101 -0.06 -19.44 -5.94
C GLY A 101 0.58 -18.33 -5.13
N ARG A 102 0.40 -17.07 -5.53
CA ARG A 102 1.00 -15.92 -4.83
C ARG A 102 0.53 -15.82 -3.38
N THR A 103 1.39 -15.26 -2.56
CA THR A 103 1.07 -14.85 -1.19
C THR A 103 1.73 -13.52 -0.88
N LEU A 104 1.26 -12.85 0.16
CA LEU A 104 1.96 -11.70 0.73
C LEU A 104 2.78 -12.15 1.95
N LEU A 105 3.84 -11.42 2.25
CA LEU A 105 4.47 -11.49 3.58
C LEU A 105 3.40 -11.26 4.65
N SER A 106 3.56 -11.89 5.80
CA SER A 106 2.61 -11.94 6.93
C SER A 106 1.29 -12.70 6.68
N GLU A 107 1.19 -13.48 5.58
CA GLU A 107 0.05 -14.39 5.33
C GLU A 107 0.49 -15.86 5.39
N LYS A 108 1.41 -16.27 4.53
CA LYS A 108 1.99 -17.62 4.50
C LYS A 108 3.38 -17.68 5.10
N TYR A 109 4.15 -16.61 4.93
CA TYR A 109 5.51 -16.48 5.41
C TYR A 109 5.61 -15.30 6.37
N PRO A 110 6.58 -15.32 7.31
CA PRO A 110 6.79 -14.24 8.27
C PRO A 110 6.96 -12.89 7.60
N GLY A 111 6.39 -11.85 8.22
CA GLY A 111 6.43 -10.48 7.72
C GLY A 111 7.67 -9.70 8.16
N THR A 112 7.59 -8.38 7.96
CA THR A 112 8.71 -7.45 8.04
C THR A 112 8.83 -6.72 9.38
N LEU A 113 7.85 -6.85 10.29
CA LEU A 113 7.90 -6.23 11.61
C LEU A 113 8.77 -7.03 12.58
N ALA A 114 10.05 -7.17 12.24
CA ALA A 114 11.06 -7.93 12.97
C ALA A 114 12.46 -7.38 12.72
N GLU A 115 13.43 -7.73 13.56
CA GLU A 115 14.84 -7.36 13.37
C GLU A 115 15.39 -7.82 12.02
N ARG A 116 14.88 -8.93 11.50
CA ARG A 116 15.26 -9.49 10.19
C ARG A 116 14.09 -10.19 9.54
N VAL A 117 14.07 -10.17 8.22
CA VAL A 117 13.12 -10.92 7.39
C VAL A 117 13.88 -11.74 6.37
N ARG A 118 13.35 -12.93 6.02
CA ARG A 118 13.86 -13.74 4.90
C ARG A 118 12.86 -13.74 3.77
N VAL A 119 13.36 -13.52 2.57
CA VAL A 119 12.56 -13.50 1.33
C VAL A 119 13.36 -14.16 0.19
N PRO A 120 12.69 -14.66 -0.85
CA PRO A 120 13.40 -15.06 -2.06
C PRO A 120 14.30 -13.91 -2.55
N ARG A 121 15.53 -14.21 -3.01
CA ARG A 121 16.46 -13.17 -3.48
C ARG A 121 15.85 -12.28 -4.58
N HIS A 122 14.97 -12.83 -5.40
CA HIS A 122 14.21 -12.07 -6.40
C HIS A 122 13.37 -10.94 -5.79
N ASN A 123 12.89 -11.06 -4.55
CA ASN A 123 12.10 -10.05 -3.87
C ASN A 123 12.93 -8.86 -3.33
N LEU A 124 14.24 -8.88 -3.51
CA LEU A 124 15.11 -7.76 -3.15
C LEU A 124 15.24 -6.78 -4.32
N VAL A 125 14.93 -5.51 -4.06
CA VAL A 125 15.11 -4.41 -5.02
C VAL A 125 16.17 -3.46 -4.46
N PRO A 126 17.20 -3.07 -5.21
CA PRO A 126 18.21 -2.13 -4.73
C PRO A 126 17.56 -0.82 -4.25
N LYS A 127 17.90 -0.37 -3.04
CA LYS A 127 17.47 0.90 -2.50
C LYS A 127 18.31 2.02 -3.13
N PRO A 128 17.70 3.04 -3.77
CA PRO A 128 18.44 4.21 -4.21
C PRO A 128 19.08 4.96 -3.02
N PRO A 129 20.31 5.44 -3.16
CA PRO A 129 21.00 6.18 -2.08
C PRO A 129 20.32 7.51 -1.72
N GLU A 130 19.51 8.08 -2.62
CA GLU A 130 18.76 9.30 -2.41
C GLU A 130 17.57 9.17 -1.47
N LEU A 131 17.15 7.94 -1.16
CA LEU A 131 16.06 7.66 -0.22
C LEU A 131 16.64 7.20 1.12
N THR A 132 16.07 7.70 2.22
CA THR A 132 16.33 7.12 3.53
C THR A 132 15.69 5.73 3.65
N PHE A 133 16.03 4.96 4.69
CA PHE A 133 15.38 3.67 4.92
C PHE A 133 13.88 3.84 5.24
N GLU A 134 13.53 4.89 5.99
CA GLU A 134 12.13 5.20 6.34
C GLU A 134 11.31 5.56 5.12
N GLU A 135 11.86 6.36 4.19
CA GLU A 135 11.21 6.69 2.93
C GLU A 135 11.06 5.45 2.05
N ALA A 136 12.12 4.67 1.92
CA ALA A 136 12.14 3.46 1.10
C ALA A 136 11.16 2.39 1.62
N ALA A 137 11.04 2.24 2.94
CA ALA A 137 10.10 1.33 3.56
C ALA A 137 8.63 1.70 3.32
N CYS A 138 8.30 2.92 2.94
CA CYS A 138 6.93 3.32 2.61
C CYS A 138 6.43 2.82 1.25
N LEU A 139 7.34 2.35 0.37
CA LEU A 139 7.07 2.17 -1.05
C LEU A 139 6.46 0.81 -1.43
N PRO A 140 6.80 -0.34 -0.81
CA PRO A 140 6.44 -1.66 -1.33
C PRO A 140 4.95 -1.97 -1.39
N THR A 141 4.15 -1.49 -0.45
CA THR A 141 2.70 -1.76 -0.43
C THR A 141 1.88 -0.56 -0.89
N ALA A 142 1.81 0.50 -0.09
CA ALA A 142 0.87 1.60 -0.36
C ALA A 142 1.24 2.39 -1.62
N TRP A 143 2.50 2.72 -1.80
CA TRP A 143 2.98 3.50 -2.93
C TRP A 143 3.00 2.69 -4.22
N LEU A 144 3.42 1.44 -4.16
CA LEU A 144 3.39 0.51 -5.29
C LEU A 144 1.95 0.27 -5.76
N THR A 145 1.01 0.08 -4.83
CA THR A 145 -0.42 -0.02 -5.15
C THR A 145 -0.91 1.24 -5.88
N ALA A 146 -0.59 2.43 -5.37
CA ALA A 146 -0.97 3.69 -6.02
C ALA A 146 -0.34 3.85 -7.41
N TYR A 147 0.93 3.51 -7.56
CA TYR A 147 1.64 3.53 -8.84
C TYR A 147 0.96 2.61 -9.86
N ARG A 148 0.69 1.35 -9.48
CA ARG A 148 -0.01 0.39 -10.34
C ARG A 148 -1.41 0.88 -10.71
N MET A 149 -2.15 1.41 -9.75
CA MET A 149 -3.50 1.97 -10.00
C MET A 149 -3.47 3.11 -11.02
N LEU A 150 -2.48 3.99 -10.96
CA LEU A 150 -2.35 5.13 -11.87
C LEU A 150 -1.80 4.73 -13.24
N ARG A 151 -0.65 4.06 -13.27
CA ARG A 151 0.12 3.82 -14.52
C ARG A 151 -0.33 2.57 -15.26
N VAL A 152 -0.54 1.46 -14.56
CA VAL A 152 -0.76 0.16 -15.19
C VAL A 152 -2.25 -0.10 -15.40
N ARG A 153 -3.03 -0.07 -14.32
CA ARG A 153 -4.47 -0.36 -14.40
C ARG A 153 -5.26 0.85 -14.91
N GLY A 154 -4.99 2.03 -14.38
CA GLY A 154 -5.65 3.28 -14.76
C GLY A 154 -5.21 3.81 -16.11
N ARG A 155 -3.99 3.49 -16.54
CA ARG A 155 -3.42 4.02 -17.80
C ARG A 155 -3.63 5.53 -17.90
N LEU A 156 -3.30 6.23 -16.78
CA LEU A 156 -3.48 7.68 -16.69
C LEU A 156 -2.70 8.36 -17.83
N PRO A 157 -3.37 9.10 -18.72
CA PRO A 157 -2.69 9.79 -19.82
C PRO A 157 -1.87 10.98 -19.34
N ASP A 158 -0.87 11.37 -20.12
CA ASP A 158 -0.08 12.57 -19.85
C ASP A 158 -0.98 13.81 -19.84
N GLY A 159 -0.86 14.66 -18.80
CA GLY A 159 -1.73 15.80 -18.59
C GLY A 159 -3.20 15.44 -18.32
N GLY A 160 -3.49 14.16 -18.04
CA GLY A 160 -4.83 13.67 -17.72
C GLY A 160 -5.36 14.17 -16.38
N SER A 161 -6.52 13.65 -16.00
CA SER A 161 -7.18 14.00 -14.73
C SER A 161 -7.52 12.75 -13.91
N VAL A 162 -7.33 12.84 -12.60
CA VAL A 162 -7.58 11.73 -11.68
C VAL A 162 -8.34 12.22 -10.44
N LEU A 163 -9.32 11.42 -10.01
CA LEU A 163 -10.00 11.57 -8.73
C LEU A 163 -9.50 10.51 -7.75
N VAL A 164 -9.05 10.91 -6.57
CA VAL A 164 -8.69 10.03 -5.47
C VAL A 164 -9.76 10.09 -4.40
N GLN A 165 -10.49 8.99 -4.17
CA GLN A 165 -11.52 8.90 -3.14
C GLN A 165 -10.91 8.64 -1.75
N GLY A 166 -11.40 9.36 -0.73
CA GLY A 166 -11.05 9.10 0.67
C GLY A 166 -9.59 9.42 1.02
N ALA A 167 -9.07 10.54 0.53
CA ALA A 167 -7.67 10.89 0.70
C ALA A 167 -7.29 11.17 2.16
N GLY A 168 -6.10 10.66 2.54
CA GLY A 168 -5.52 10.79 3.88
C GLY A 168 -4.69 9.57 4.29
N GLY A 169 -5.06 8.37 3.86
CA GLY A 169 -4.25 7.15 4.10
C GLY A 169 -3.07 7.00 3.13
N GLY A 170 -2.25 5.98 3.35
CA GLY A 170 -1.00 5.76 2.61
C GLY A 170 -1.16 5.66 1.09
N VAL A 171 -2.10 4.83 0.60
CA VAL A 171 -2.35 4.69 -0.85
C VAL A 171 -2.88 5.97 -1.46
N ALA A 172 -3.79 6.66 -0.75
CA ALA A 172 -4.40 7.88 -1.27
C ALA A 172 -3.42 9.06 -1.34
N THR A 173 -2.59 9.27 -0.32
CA THR A 173 -1.54 10.29 -0.35
C THR A 173 -0.50 9.99 -1.41
N ALA A 174 -0.13 8.72 -1.59
CA ALA A 174 0.75 8.28 -2.67
C ALA A 174 0.14 8.57 -4.04
N ALA A 175 -1.16 8.24 -4.25
CA ALA A 175 -1.84 8.51 -5.52
C ALA A 175 -1.91 10.02 -5.84
N VAL A 176 -2.10 10.87 -4.83
CA VAL A 176 -2.05 12.33 -5.00
C VAL A 176 -0.67 12.77 -5.43
N VAL A 177 0.37 12.42 -4.66
CA VAL A 177 1.75 12.87 -4.93
C VAL A 177 2.25 12.34 -6.27
N LEU A 178 2.03 11.06 -6.57
CA LEU A 178 2.43 10.46 -7.85
C LEU A 178 1.64 11.06 -9.02
N GLY A 179 0.34 11.29 -8.88
CA GLY A 179 -0.47 11.92 -9.90
C GLY A 179 0.02 13.33 -10.25
N VAL A 180 0.35 14.13 -9.24
CA VAL A 180 0.94 15.48 -9.43
C VAL A 180 2.30 15.38 -10.10
N ALA A 181 3.16 14.48 -9.66
CA ALA A 181 4.48 14.28 -10.26
C ALA A 181 4.41 13.81 -11.73
N MET A 182 3.37 13.09 -12.10
CA MET A 182 3.07 12.67 -13.47
C MET A 182 2.41 13.79 -14.32
N GLY A 183 2.26 15.01 -13.77
CA GLY A 183 1.66 16.13 -14.47
C GLY A 183 0.14 16.08 -14.63
N ALA A 184 -0.55 15.20 -13.88
CA ALA A 184 -2.00 15.11 -13.93
C ALA A 184 -2.69 16.22 -13.13
N ARG A 185 -3.93 16.56 -13.52
CA ARG A 185 -4.84 17.33 -12.67
C ARG A 185 -5.45 16.38 -11.63
N VAL A 186 -5.06 16.56 -10.38
CA VAL A 186 -5.45 15.68 -9.28
C VAL A 186 -6.58 16.30 -8.47
N TYR A 187 -7.70 15.59 -8.37
CA TYR A 187 -8.82 15.87 -7.49
C TYR A 187 -8.86 14.83 -6.38
N ALA A 188 -9.16 15.24 -5.17
CA ALA A 188 -9.21 14.29 -4.07
C ALA A 188 -10.34 14.63 -3.10
N THR A 189 -10.95 13.60 -2.48
CA THR A 189 -12.03 13.81 -1.50
C THR A 189 -11.58 13.42 -0.10
N SER A 190 -11.99 14.22 0.90
CA SER A 190 -11.87 13.85 2.32
C SER A 190 -13.00 14.48 3.13
N ARG A 191 -13.51 13.73 4.11
CA ARG A 191 -14.49 14.23 5.10
C ARG A 191 -13.87 15.25 6.05
N ASP A 192 -12.59 15.08 6.34
CA ASP A 192 -11.82 15.89 7.29
C ASP A 192 -11.29 17.17 6.62
N PRO A 193 -11.65 18.38 7.11
CA PRO A 193 -11.18 19.64 6.55
C PRO A 193 -9.66 19.81 6.66
N GLY A 194 -9.03 19.40 7.78
CA GLY A 194 -7.58 19.48 7.95
C GLY A 194 -6.84 18.58 6.97
N LYS A 195 -7.39 17.37 6.70
CA LYS A 195 -6.82 16.51 5.65
C LYS A 195 -6.99 17.14 4.25
N ARG A 196 -8.12 17.84 3.97
CA ARG A 196 -8.28 18.54 2.70
C ARG A 196 -7.22 19.64 2.49
N GLU A 197 -6.91 20.41 3.54
CA GLU A 197 -5.83 21.42 3.49
C GLU A 197 -4.48 20.79 3.19
N ARG A 198 -4.15 19.70 3.88
CA ARG A 198 -2.90 18.96 3.65
C ARG A 198 -2.82 18.37 2.23
N ILE A 199 -3.95 17.87 1.69
CA ILE A 199 -4.05 17.38 0.31
C ILE A 199 -3.80 18.51 -0.69
N ALA A 200 -4.36 19.70 -0.45
CA ALA A 200 -4.15 20.86 -1.29
C ALA A 200 -2.68 21.29 -1.29
N ALA A 201 -2.01 21.22 -0.15
CA ALA A 201 -0.58 21.49 -0.05
C ALA A 201 0.30 20.48 -0.85
N LEU A 202 -0.22 19.28 -1.15
CA LEU A 202 0.44 18.31 -2.02
C LEU A 202 0.21 18.58 -3.52
N GLY A 203 -0.54 19.64 -3.89
CA GLY A 203 -0.79 20.04 -5.27
C GLY A 203 -2.11 19.52 -5.87
N ALA A 204 -2.97 18.87 -5.12
CA ALA A 204 -4.30 18.45 -5.57
C ALA A 204 -5.39 19.47 -5.23
N THR A 205 -6.49 19.46 -5.97
CA THR A 205 -7.71 20.20 -5.58
C THR A 205 -8.58 19.29 -4.70
N ALA A 206 -8.78 19.70 -3.45
CA ALA A 206 -9.50 18.90 -2.45
C ALA A 206 -10.99 19.28 -2.36
N PHE A 207 -11.84 18.26 -2.20
CA PHE A 207 -13.31 18.38 -2.10
C PHE A 207 -13.87 17.56 -0.95
N GLU A 208 -15.11 17.86 -0.57
CA GLU A 208 -15.92 16.96 0.25
C GLU A 208 -16.38 15.73 -0.56
N PRO A 209 -16.61 14.59 0.07
CA PRO A 209 -17.18 13.43 -0.61
C PRO A 209 -18.52 13.76 -1.29
N GLY A 210 -18.69 13.34 -2.54
CA GLY A 210 -19.90 13.61 -3.31
C GLY A 210 -19.97 14.98 -3.99
N ALA A 211 -18.99 15.84 -3.78
CA ALA A 211 -18.95 17.17 -4.41
C ALA A 211 -18.82 17.08 -5.93
N ARG A 212 -19.46 18.02 -6.64
CA ARG A 212 -19.32 18.15 -8.08
C ARG A 212 -17.90 18.64 -8.42
N LEU A 213 -17.18 17.87 -9.26
CA LEU A 213 -15.87 18.26 -9.78
C LEU A 213 -16.00 19.28 -10.92
N PRO A 214 -14.97 20.09 -11.18
CA PRO A 214 -14.94 21.01 -12.32
C PRO A 214 -15.05 20.33 -13.67
N GLU A 215 -14.56 19.10 -13.77
CA GLU A 215 -14.60 18.25 -14.96
C GLU A 215 -14.86 16.79 -14.58
N ARG A 216 -15.19 15.96 -15.57
CA ARG A 216 -15.10 14.50 -15.41
C ARG A 216 -13.68 14.06 -15.64
N VAL A 217 -13.26 12.99 -14.91
CA VAL A 217 -11.87 12.55 -14.87
C VAL A 217 -11.60 11.31 -15.73
N ASP A 218 -10.35 11.18 -16.15
CA ASP A 218 -9.86 10.02 -16.90
C ASP A 218 -9.84 8.76 -16.04
N VAL A 219 -9.40 8.92 -14.78
CA VAL A 219 -9.20 7.82 -13.85
C VAL A 219 -9.79 8.17 -12.48
N VAL A 220 -10.42 7.20 -11.85
CA VAL A 220 -10.82 7.27 -10.44
C VAL A 220 -10.06 6.20 -9.66
N ILE A 221 -9.40 6.60 -8.59
CA ILE A 221 -8.73 5.73 -7.63
C ILE A 221 -9.70 5.50 -6.47
N GLU A 222 -10.22 4.27 -6.37
CA GLU A 222 -11.26 3.89 -5.43
C GLU A 222 -10.75 2.91 -4.38
N MET A 223 -10.80 3.32 -3.11
CA MET A 223 -10.35 2.52 -1.97
C MET A 223 -11.34 2.54 -0.81
N VAL A 224 -12.39 3.37 -0.93
CA VAL A 224 -13.41 3.54 0.11
C VAL A 224 -14.54 2.53 -0.05
N GLY A 225 -15.00 2.31 -1.28
CA GLY A 225 -16.03 1.34 -1.62
C GLY A 225 -17.45 1.90 -1.62
N ALA A 226 -18.38 1.20 -0.98
CA ALA A 226 -19.82 1.47 -1.07
C ALA A 226 -20.25 2.95 -0.95
N PRO A 227 -19.75 3.75 0.00
CA PRO A 227 -20.22 5.14 0.17
C PRO A 227 -19.78 6.09 -0.96
N THR A 228 -18.73 5.77 -1.71
CA THR A 228 -18.16 6.66 -2.73
C THR A 228 -18.35 6.15 -4.15
N PHE A 229 -18.74 4.90 -4.33
CA PHE A 229 -18.74 4.25 -5.64
C PHE A 229 -19.69 4.90 -6.66
N ASP A 230 -20.91 5.34 -6.22
CA ASP A 230 -21.82 6.08 -7.08
C ASP A 230 -21.25 7.44 -7.53
N HIS A 231 -20.53 8.13 -6.62
CA HIS A 231 -19.81 9.35 -6.96
C HIS A 231 -18.68 9.07 -7.96
N SER A 232 -17.95 7.99 -7.78
CA SER A 232 -16.89 7.54 -8.70
C SER A 232 -17.43 7.30 -10.11
N LEU A 233 -18.58 6.62 -10.24
CA LEU A 233 -19.28 6.43 -11.52
C LEU A 233 -19.72 7.76 -12.16
N LYS A 234 -20.17 8.75 -11.35
CA LYS A 234 -20.60 10.06 -11.84
C LYS A 234 -19.46 10.94 -12.29
N CYS A 235 -18.28 10.79 -11.69
CA CYS A 235 -17.11 11.59 -11.96
C CYS A 235 -16.30 11.08 -13.16
N ALA A 236 -16.38 9.80 -13.52
CA ALA A 236 -15.69 9.26 -14.67
C ALA A 236 -16.22 9.83 -16.00
N LYS A 237 -15.32 10.21 -16.91
CA LYS A 237 -15.68 10.60 -18.28
C LYS A 237 -15.98 9.39 -19.16
N GLN A 238 -16.45 9.63 -20.38
CA GLN A 238 -16.62 8.55 -21.36
C GLN A 238 -15.27 7.85 -21.62
N GLY A 239 -15.27 6.51 -21.60
CA GLY A 239 -14.05 5.69 -21.68
C GLY A 239 -13.16 5.77 -20.44
N GLY A 240 -13.63 6.42 -19.35
CA GLY A 240 -12.89 6.57 -18.11
C GLY A 240 -12.76 5.25 -17.33
N ARG A 241 -11.79 5.19 -16.42
CA ARG A 241 -11.45 4.01 -15.62
C ARG A 241 -11.68 4.25 -14.15
N ILE A 242 -12.34 3.29 -13.50
CA ILE A 242 -12.47 3.24 -12.03
C ILE A 242 -11.60 2.07 -11.57
N VAL A 243 -10.49 2.38 -10.92
CA VAL A 243 -9.56 1.36 -10.42
C VAL A 243 -9.80 1.16 -8.93
N VAL A 244 -10.14 -0.07 -8.54
CA VAL A 244 -10.50 -0.46 -7.18
C VAL A 244 -9.38 -1.28 -6.58
N SER A 245 -8.84 -0.84 -5.44
CA SER A 245 -7.82 -1.57 -4.67
C SER A 245 -8.17 -1.70 -3.18
N GLY A 246 -9.40 -1.41 -2.81
CA GLY A 246 -9.85 -1.51 -1.44
C GLY A 246 -11.32 -1.12 -1.30
N ALA A 247 -11.88 -1.43 -0.15
CA ALA A 247 -13.26 -1.11 0.20
C ALA A 247 -13.38 -0.90 1.72
N THR A 248 -12.60 0.04 2.24
CA THR A 248 -12.43 0.25 3.69
C THR A 248 -13.73 0.62 4.42
N ALA A 249 -14.74 1.14 3.71
CA ALA A 249 -16.04 1.52 4.26
C ALA A 249 -17.22 0.69 3.71
N GLY A 250 -16.93 -0.46 3.10
CA GLY A 250 -17.94 -1.39 2.62
C GLY A 250 -17.64 -1.93 1.21
N TYR A 251 -17.71 -3.25 1.07
CA TYR A 251 -17.35 -3.96 -0.16
C TYR A 251 -18.53 -4.25 -1.10
N GLN A 252 -19.77 -4.01 -0.67
CA GLN A 252 -20.96 -4.18 -1.51
C GLN A 252 -21.46 -2.80 -1.99
N ALA A 253 -21.17 -2.47 -3.23
CA ALA A 253 -21.57 -1.22 -3.87
C ALA A 253 -22.61 -1.45 -4.96
N ALA A 254 -23.65 -0.59 -5.02
CA ALA A 254 -24.59 -0.57 -6.13
C ALA A 254 -23.93 0.08 -7.37
N VAL A 255 -24.17 -0.50 -8.54
CA VAL A 255 -23.64 -0.01 -9.81
C VAL A 255 -24.77 0.35 -10.77
N ASP A 256 -24.84 1.60 -11.24
CA ASP A 256 -25.72 1.98 -12.35
C ASP A 256 -25.11 1.49 -13.67
N LEU A 257 -25.58 0.31 -14.12
CA LEU A 257 -25.09 -0.32 -15.34
C LEU A 257 -25.34 0.54 -16.59
N ARG A 258 -26.37 1.42 -16.60
CA ARG A 258 -26.60 2.34 -17.72
C ARG A 258 -25.42 3.28 -17.91
N ARG A 259 -24.84 3.81 -16.81
CA ARG A 259 -23.60 4.61 -16.88
C ARG A 259 -22.45 3.82 -17.43
N VAL A 260 -22.29 2.57 -16.99
CA VAL A 260 -21.19 1.72 -17.43
C VAL A 260 -21.21 1.52 -18.94
N TYR A 261 -22.36 1.11 -19.51
CA TYR A 261 -22.40 0.85 -20.95
C TYR A 261 -22.51 2.12 -21.81
N PHE A 262 -23.28 3.15 -21.40
CA PHE A 262 -23.39 4.39 -22.18
C PHE A 262 -22.09 5.19 -22.21
N LEU A 263 -21.36 5.22 -21.09
CA LEU A 263 -20.09 5.92 -21.02
C LEU A 263 -18.89 5.00 -21.32
N GLN A 264 -19.13 3.72 -21.60
CA GLN A 264 -18.09 2.71 -21.88
C GLN A 264 -17.00 2.71 -20.79
N LEU A 265 -17.44 2.68 -19.53
CA LEU A 265 -16.53 2.73 -18.38
C LEU A 265 -15.84 1.39 -18.17
N GLU A 266 -14.56 1.42 -17.81
CA GLU A 266 -13.81 0.27 -17.32
C GLU A 266 -13.80 0.29 -15.78
N ILE A 267 -14.29 -0.79 -15.14
CA ILE A 267 -14.16 -1.00 -13.68
C ILE A 267 -13.12 -2.10 -13.48
N LEU A 268 -11.99 -1.76 -12.88
CA LEU A 268 -10.79 -2.58 -12.86
C LEU A 268 -10.33 -2.85 -11.41
N GLY A 269 -10.12 -4.11 -11.07
CA GLY A 269 -9.44 -4.48 -9.84
C GLY A 269 -7.93 -4.22 -9.92
N SER A 270 -7.32 -3.89 -8.79
CA SER A 270 -5.87 -3.74 -8.63
C SER A 270 -5.46 -4.23 -7.25
N THR A 271 -4.32 -4.88 -7.15
CA THR A 271 -3.74 -5.28 -5.87
C THR A 271 -2.22 -5.22 -5.96
N MET A 272 -1.58 -4.63 -4.95
CA MET A 272 -0.13 -4.50 -4.88
C MET A 272 0.49 -3.96 -6.19
N GLY A 273 1.60 -4.53 -6.61
CA GLY A 273 2.26 -4.35 -7.89
C GLY A 273 3.35 -5.39 -8.05
N THR A 274 4.01 -5.41 -9.22
CA THR A 274 5.13 -6.32 -9.47
C THR A 274 6.45 -5.77 -8.93
N ARG A 275 7.45 -6.63 -8.86
CA ARG A 275 8.82 -6.24 -8.51
C ARG A 275 9.37 -5.17 -9.48
N GLU A 276 9.12 -5.36 -10.78
CA GLU A 276 9.55 -4.41 -11.82
C GLU A 276 8.84 -3.06 -11.66
N GLU A 277 7.56 -3.07 -11.28
CA GLU A 277 6.81 -1.84 -10.98
C GLU A 277 7.37 -1.14 -9.73
N LEU A 278 7.83 -1.90 -8.72
CA LEU A 278 8.52 -1.32 -7.55
C LEU A 278 9.85 -0.67 -7.95
N ALA A 279 10.65 -1.31 -8.78
CA ALA A 279 11.88 -0.73 -9.31
C ALA A 279 11.62 0.53 -10.13
N ALA A 280 10.58 0.53 -10.97
CA ALA A 280 10.16 1.71 -11.73
C ALA A 280 9.65 2.84 -10.83
N LEU A 281 8.91 2.53 -9.77
CA LEU A 281 8.47 3.49 -8.76
C LEU A 281 9.64 4.13 -8.03
N LEU A 282 10.64 3.35 -7.59
CA LEU A 282 11.85 3.86 -6.96
C LEU A 282 12.58 4.85 -7.88
N SER A 283 12.74 4.46 -9.17
CA SER A 283 13.34 5.33 -10.18
C SER A 283 12.56 6.62 -10.41
N LEU A 284 11.22 6.55 -10.42
CA LEU A 284 10.35 7.72 -10.54
C LEU A 284 10.51 8.64 -9.32
N CYS A 285 10.55 8.11 -8.12
CA CYS A 285 10.75 8.90 -6.90
C CYS A 285 12.06 9.70 -6.94
N VAL A 286 13.14 9.07 -7.40
CA VAL A 286 14.45 9.73 -7.54
C VAL A 286 14.42 10.79 -8.62
N SER A 287 13.98 10.44 -9.83
CA SER A 287 14.04 11.33 -11.01
C SER A 287 13.15 12.56 -10.89
N HIS A 288 12.05 12.49 -10.16
CA HIS A 288 11.14 13.62 -9.93
C HIS A 288 11.30 14.26 -8.56
N GLY A 289 12.24 13.82 -7.74
CA GLY A 289 12.43 14.34 -6.37
C GLY A 289 11.23 14.08 -5.45
N VAL A 290 10.44 13.05 -5.74
CA VAL A 290 9.24 12.69 -4.98
C VAL A 290 9.62 11.95 -3.70
N ARG A 291 8.93 12.26 -2.60
CA ARG A 291 9.13 11.60 -1.31
C ARG A 291 7.80 11.14 -0.72
N PRO A 292 7.78 10.01 -0.01
CA PRO A 292 6.61 9.56 0.73
C PRO A 292 6.18 10.57 1.80
N VAL A 293 4.85 10.68 1.94
CA VAL A 293 4.28 11.43 3.05
C VAL A 293 4.35 10.55 4.29
N VAL A 294 5.32 10.82 5.15
CA VAL A 294 5.47 10.16 6.46
C VAL A 294 4.74 10.98 7.52
N ASP A 295 3.75 10.39 8.18
CA ASP A 295 3.02 11.02 9.29
C ASP A 295 3.88 11.04 10.56
N THR A 296 4.35 9.86 10.97
CA THR A 296 5.13 9.70 12.20
C THR A 296 6.12 8.54 12.04
N VAL A 297 7.33 8.75 12.56
CA VAL A 297 8.33 7.70 12.76
C VAL A 297 8.35 7.33 14.23
N PHE A 298 8.05 6.07 14.55
CA PHE A 298 8.14 5.48 15.87
C PHE A 298 9.43 4.66 15.99
N GLY A 299 9.98 4.52 17.18
CA GLY A 299 10.94 3.45 17.44
C GLY A 299 10.24 2.08 17.42
N PHE A 300 10.98 0.99 17.09
CA PHE A 300 10.39 -0.34 17.09
C PHE A 300 9.83 -0.76 18.47
N SER A 301 10.39 -0.21 19.56
CA SER A 301 9.85 -0.40 20.90
C SER A 301 8.45 0.21 21.13
N GLU A 302 7.99 1.09 20.22
CA GLU A 302 6.69 1.77 20.27
C GLU A 302 5.67 1.20 19.30
N VAL A 303 5.92 0.00 18.75
CA VAL A 303 5.07 -0.61 17.69
C VAL A 303 3.59 -0.70 18.10
N GLU A 304 3.28 -0.98 19.36
CA GLU A 304 1.89 -1.01 19.85
C GLU A 304 1.20 0.35 19.73
N ARG A 305 1.93 1.45 20.02
CA ARG A 305 1.42 2.82 19.83
C ARG A 305 1.19 3.15 18.36
N ALA A 306 2.09 2.68 17.49
CA ALA A 306 1.94 2.86 16.06
C ALA A 306 0.69 2.13 15.52
N PHE A 307 0.44 0.90 15.98
CA PHE A 307 -0.77 0.14 15.65
C PHE A 307 -2.05 0.84 16.18
N ALA A 308 -2.06 1.31 17.41
CA ALA A 308 -3.19 2.05 17.99
C ALA A 308 -3.51 3.33 17.17
N ARG A 309 -2.47 4.04 16.71
CA ARG A 309 -2.64 5.21 15.84
C ARG A 309 -3.17 4.82 14.45
N LEU A 310 -2.71 3.70 13.89
CA LEU A 310 -3.26 3.19 12.62
C LEU A 310 -4.74 2.83 12.75
N GLU A 311 -5.11 2.15 13.83
CA GLU A 311 -6.49 1.72 14.08
C GLU A 311 -7.43 2.91 14.31
N SER A 312 -6.99 3.98 14.98
CA SER A 312 -7.77 5.19 15.19
C SER A 312 -8.12 5.92 13.89
N GLY A 313 -7.38 5.67 12.79
CA GLY A 313 -7.54 6.37 11.51
C GLY A 313 -7.09 7.84 11.51
N ASP A 314 -6.54 8.33 12.63
CA ASP A 314 -5.94 9.68 12.71
C ASP A 314 -4.52 9.67 12.13
N VAL A 315 -4.44 9.39 10.83
CA VAL A 315 -3.18 9.27 10.08
C VAL A 315 -3.31 10.05 8.77
N PHE A 316 -2.20 10.67 8.35
CA PHE A 316 -2.08 11.29 7.04
C PHE A 316 -0.77 10.85 6.36
N GLY A 317 -0.83 9.83 5.51
CA GLY A 317 0.33 9.20 4.89
C GLY A 317 0.69 7.88 5.56
N LYS A 318 1.97 7.67 5.84
CA LYS A 318 2.52 6.40 6.36
C LYS A 318 3.01 6.54 7.81
N LEU A 319 2.81 5.50 8.58
CA LEU A 319 3.44 5.29 9.88
C LEU A 319 4.65 4.38 9.67
N VAL A 320 5.80 4.80 10.18
CA VAL A 320 7.08 4.11 10.00
C VAL A 320 7.62 3.66 11.36
N LEU A 321 8.25 2.50 11.39
CA LEU A 321 9.00 1.98 12.51
C LEU A 321 10.48 2.01 12.17
N ASP A 322 11.26 2.72 12.95
CA ASP A 322 12.73 2.75 12.89
C ASP A 322 13.27 1.64 13.82
N HIS A 323 13.97 0.67 13.24
CA HIS A 323 14.51 -0.48 13.97
C HIS A 323 15.86 -0.20 14.64
N SER A 324 16.39 1.02 14.50
CA SER A 324 17.61 1.47 15.23
C SER A 324 17.30 2.10 16.57
N ARG A 325 16.00 2.33 16.89
CA ARG A 325 15.51 2.99 18.12
C ARG A 325 14.73 2.05 19.01
#